data_4577f8f31d01a0842af1516ad4456631
#
_entry.id   4577f8f31d01a0842af1516ad4456631
#
_cell.length_a   1.000
_cell.length_b   1.000
_cell.length_c   1.000
_cell.angle_alpha   90.00
_cell.angle_beta   90.00
_cell.angle_gamma   90.00
#
_symmetry.space_group_name_H-M   'P 1'
#
loop_
_entity.id
_entity.type
_entity.pdbx_description
1 polymer ?
#
loop_
_entity_poly.entity_id
_entity_poly.type
_entity_poly.pdbx_seq_one_letter_code
_entity_poly.pdbx_strand_id
1 'polypeptide(L)'
;MPAQKPQWFFQPHSHHNGAGTGGGDTAAGLTTLPAAMLRRHGARVLDPEKAAAVHGFPPPRPTVYRARTLLVSDGVLQDTPKVGAINDVLAGVGMRLIPPPPAAPPRLRDAELARKLAQLPRVAILVPDRDSAIPVVVDAWVAVQALRAAVTPSGQRKPADSRLDQTDIEQIALEHLLVGSAIDGVPIGHSGGGLTANPDSNSGVTGPGSTDSYVFSGGDTRTPVALLLDAPHRRSAAECQDDYGRRPVVAVLDTGVRAHPWLDVERTSGSYNLNPVGNGDGFMSVDLGIQKAVLDEGKQAEAKGDKPRELIRHPWDTPITADPLVGELDSDSGHSTFISGIVRQIAPDARVLAVRIMHSDGAVYEGDLLCALRHLVIRIAHAQAGRPEQMVDVLSLSLGYFDETPHDEKFTSGLWDVIELLLGLGVIVVAAAGNYSTSRRFYPAAFATKMPPAGVPLISVGALNPNGSKAIFSDGGDWITAWASGAAVVSTLPVDINASRSPELRLRAHPDNPMPPGIPLPASRESLDPDDYSRGWAVWSGTSFSAPLLAARITRALVEGARHNGLKLTPCGPQDTQNRALSALKSMNWPG
;
A
#
# COMPACT_ATOMS: atom_id res chain seq x y z
N MET A 1 30.46 26.44 1.55
CA MET A 1 29.21 25.82 2.04
C MET A 1 29.45 24.33 2.17
N PRO A 2 29.09 23.64 3.26
CA PRO A 2 29.21 22.18 3.29
C PRO A 2 28.34 21.60 2.18
N ALA A 3 28.85 20.57 1.48
CA ALA A 3 28.13 19.90 0.42
C ALA A 3 26.78 19.41 0.96
N GLN A 4 25.69 19.79 0.31
CA GLN A 4 24.35 19.29 0.64
C GLN A 4 24.36 17.78 0.50
N LYS A 5 24.02 17.05 1.57
CA LYS A 5 23.89 15.59 1.51
C LYS A 5 22.79 15.21 0.53
N PRO A 6 22.93 14.11 -0.24
CA PRO A 6 21.92 13.72 -1.19
C PRO A 6 20.59 13.43 -0.48
N GLN A 7 19.49 13.88 -1.09
CA GLN A 7 18.13 13.60 -0.60
C GLN A 7 17.70 12.15 -0.81
N TRP A 8 18.48 11.37 -1.55
CA TRP A 8 18.25 9.96 -1.85
C TRP A 8 19.55 9.30 -2.33
N PHE A 9 19.66 7.98 -2.17
CA PHE A 9 20.73 7.17 -2.76
C PHE A 9 20.28 5.71 -2.89
N PHE A 10 20.88 4.97 -3.82
CA PHE A 10 20.74 3.53 -3.91
C PHE A 10 21.75 2.84 -2.97
N GLN A 11 21.32 1.76 -2.32
CA GLN A 11 22.19 0.95 -1.48
C GLN A 11 22.82 -0.14 -2.36
N PRO A 12 24.16 -0.27 -2.40
CA PRO A 12 24.80 -1.38 -3.08
C PRO A 12 24.34 -2.72 -2.49
N HIS A 13 24.08 -3.71 -3.34
CA HIS A 13 23.78 -5.06 -2.88
C HIS A 13 25.01 -5.61 -2.12
N SER A 14 24.87 -5.81 -0.83
CA SER A 14 25.87 -6.53 -0.06
C SER A 14 25.64 -8.03 -0.27
N HIS A 15 26.45 -8.67 -1.10
CA HIS A 15 26.52 -10.13 -1.15
C HIS A 15 27.12 -10.64 0.17
N HIS A 16 26.38 -10.58 1.24
CA HIS A 16 26.73 -11.27 2.47
C HIS A 16 26.15 -12.69 2.43
N ASN A 17 27.01 -13.64 2.01
CA ASN A 17 26.93 -15.03 2.44
C ASN A 17 27.25 -15.08 3.95
N GLY A 18 26.34 -14.66 4.78
CA GLY A 18 26.45 -14.71 6.21
C GLY A 18 25.08 -14.95 6.82
N ALA A 19 24.90 -16.12 7.40
CA ALA A 19 23.79 -16.38 8.31
C ALA A 19 23.80 -15.28 9.38
N GLY A 20 22.92 -14.28 9.23
CA GLY A 20 22.71 -13.25 10.24
C GLY A 20 22.27 -13.93 11.52
N THR A 21 23.12 -13.84 12.53
CA THR A 21 22.77 -14.20 13.90
C THR A 21 21.53 -13.42 14.29
N GLY A 22 20.45 -14.15 14.62
CA GLY A 22 19.15 -13.61 14.91
C GLY A 22 19.16 -12.51 15.97
N GLY A 23 18.95 -11.29 15.55
CA GLY A 23 18.35 -10.27 16.39
C GLY A 23 16.94 -10.74 16.70
N GLY A 24 16.59 -10.83 17.99
CA GLY A 24 15.32 -11.39 18.43
C GLY A 24 14.13 -10.76 17.69
N ASP A 25 13.39 -11.61 16.99
CA ASP A 25 12.10 -11.30 16.37
C ASP A 25 11.07 -10.96 17.45
N THR A 26 11.14 -9.77 18.00
CA THR A 26 10.11 -9.34 18.95
C THR A 26 8.85 -8.99 18.17
N ALA A 27 7.78 -9.68 18.50
CA ALA A 27 6.41 -9.59 17.96
C ALA A 27 5.75 -8.20 18.04
N ALA A 28 6.51 -7.20 18.32
CA ALA A 28 6.12 -5.96 18.93
C ALA A 28 5.35 -4.97 18.05
N GLY A 29 5.57 -4.90 16.75
CA GLY A 29 5.01 -3.82 15.91
C GLY A 29 3.56 -4.02 15.46
N LEU A 30 3.12 -5.25 15.24
CA LEU A 30 1.80 -5.55 14.63
C LEU A 30 0.65 -5.65 15.64
N THR A 31 0.93 -5.79 16.93
CA THR A 31 -0.10 -5.89 17.98
C THR A 31 -0.76 -4.55 18.30
N THR A 32 -0.33 -3.46 17.69
CA THR A 32 -0.76 -2.09 18.02
C THR A 32 -1.85 -1.54 17.10
N LEU A 33 -2.32 -2.28 16.09
CA LEU A 33 -3.44 -1.79 15.28
C LEU A 33 -4.69 -1.60 16.14
N PRO A 34 -5.39 -0.45 15.98
CA PRO A 34 -6.58 -0.16 16.78
C PRO A 34 -7.63 -1.26 16.67
N ALA A 35 -8.19 -1.69 17.79
CA ALA A 35 -9.22 -2.72 17.80
C ALA A 35 -10.47 -2.29 16.99
N ALA A 36 -10.74 -0.99 16.89
CA ALA A 36 -11.80 -0.45 16.05
C ALA A 36 -11.54 -0.71 14.56
N MET A 37 -10.31 -0.47 14.08
CA MET A 37 -9.87 -0.77 12.73
C MET A 37 -9.99 -2.26 12.40
N LEU A 38 -9.48 -3.14 13.28
CA LEU A 38 -9.58 -4.59 13.09
C LEU A 38 -11.05 -5.04 12.98
N ARG A 39 -11.93 -4.52 13.82
CA ARG A 39 -13.37 -4.83 13.76
C ARG A 39 -14.03 -4.30 12.50
N ARG A 40 -13.71 -3.05 12.09
CA ARG A 40 -14.22 -2.41 10.87
C ARG A 40 -13.94 -3.27 9.64
N HIS A 41 -12.72 -3.80 9.56
CA HIS A 41 -12.24 -4.57 8.41
C HIS A 41 -12.38 -6.10 8.57
N GLY A 42 -12.99 -6.60 9.63
CA GLY A 42 -13.13 -8.04 9.89
C GLY A 42 -11.78 -8.76 9.94
N ALA A 43 -10.76 -8.07 10.43
CA ALA A 43 -9.39 -8.55 10.50
C ALA A 43 -9.04 -9.10 11.89
N ARG A 44 -8.00 -9.92 11.94
CA ARG A 44 -7.40 -10.48 13.17
C ARG A 44 -5.90 -10.35 13.11
N VAL A 45 -5.30 -10.20 14.30
CA VAL A 45 -3.86 -10.36 14.50
C VAL A 45 -3.59 -11.83 14.73
N LEU A 46 -2.65 -12.41 14.00
CA LEU A 46 -2.13 -13.75 14.23
C LEU A 46 -1.16 -13.68 15.42
N ASP A 47 -1.60 -14.23 16.56
CA ASP A 47 -0.80 -14.31 17.78
C ASP A 47 -0.05 -15.64 17.81
N PRO A 48 1.29 -15.66 17.67
CA PRO A 48 2.07 -16.90 17.62
C PRO A 48 1.90 -17.80 18.85
N GLU A 49 1.63 -17.22 20.01
CA GLU A 49 1.49 -17.97 21.26
C GLU A 49 0.15 -18.72 21.35
N LYS A 50 -0.87 -18.26 20.62
CA LYS A 50 -2.23 -18.81 20.63
C LYS A 50 -2.64 -19.46 19.32
N ALA A 51 -1.87 -19.24 18.27
CA ALA A 51 -2.20 -19.72 16.94
C ALA A 51 -2.10 -21.24 16.85
N ALA A 52 -3.09 -21.85 16.22
CA ALA A 52 -2.99 -23.27 15.83
C ALA A 52 -1.78 -23.48 14.91
N ALA A 53 -0.98 -24.50 15.19
CA ALA A 53 0.17 -24.87 14.36
C ALA A 53 0.09 -26.35 13.99
N VAL A 54 0.50 -26.69 12.76
CA VAL A 54 0.59 -28.06 12.29
C VAL A 54 2.01 -28.55 12.51
N HIS A 55 2.14 -29.76 13.04
CA HIS A 55 3.45 -30.39 13.24
C HIS A 55 4.20 -30.51 11.91
N GLY A 56 5.44 -30.06 11.89
CA GLY A 56 6.29 -30.06 10.67
C GLY A 56 6.28 -28.75 9.89
N PHE A 57 5.44 -27.77 10.28
CA PHE A 57 5.52 -26.39 9.79
C PHE A 57 6.19 -25.48 10.85
N PRO A 58 6.93 -24.43 10.43
CA PRO A 58 7.48 -23.47 11.36
C PRO A 58 6.36 -22.75 12.14
N PRO A 59 6.63 -22.31 13.38
CA PRO A 59 5.65 -21.52 14.14
C PRO A 59 5.36 -20.21 13.36
N PRO A 60 4.11 -19.74 13.40
CA PRO A 60 3.76 -18.51 12.71
C PRO A 60 4.44 -17.30 13.36
N ARG A 61 4.56 -16.24 12.57
CA ARG A 61 4.96 -14.91 13.02
C ARG A 61 3.73 -14.01 13.06
N PRO A 62 3.75 -12.91 13.84
CA PRO A 62 2.64 -11.98 13.87
C PRO A 62 2.37 -11.38 12.49
N THR A 63 1.11 -11.42 12.07
CA THR A 63 0.61 -10.74 10.88
C THR A 63 -0.84 -10.33 11.09
N VAL A 64 -1.40 -9.52 10.20
CA VAL A 64 -2.81 -9.16 10.22
C VAL A 64 -3.48 -9.71 8.98
N TYR A 65 -4.58 -10.41 9.17
CA TYR A 65 -5.29 -11.08 8.08
C TYR A 65 -6.81 -10.92 8.21
N ARG A 66 -7.49 -11.05 7.09
CA ARG A 66 -8.94 -11.08 7.02
C ARG A 66 -9.45 -12.42 7.52
N ALA A 67 -10.33 -12.41 8.52
CA ALA A 67 -10.74 -13.64 9.21
C ALA A 67 -11.61 -14.58 8.38
N ARG A 68 -12.26 -14.08 7.31
CA ARG A 68 -13.29 -14.81 6.56
C ARG A 68 -12.95 -15.02 5.08
N THR A 69 -11.74 -14.74 4.67
CA THR A 69 -11.32 -14.77 3.28
C THR A 69 -9.99 -15.49 3.11
N LEU A 70 -9.83 -16.14 1.97
CA LEU A 70 -8.58 -16.73 1.51
C LEU A 70 -8.28 -16.22 0.10
N LEU A 71 -7.01 -16.09 -0.21
CA LEU A 71 -6.52 -15.94 -1.58
C LEU A 71 -6.27 -17.31 -2.16
N VAL A 72 -6.95 -17.64 -3.25
CA VAL A 72 -6.86 -18.94 -3.91
C VAL A 72 -6.63 -18.75 -5.40
N SER A 73 -5.66 -19.45 -5.97
CA SER A 73 -5.39 -19.42 -7.41
C SER A 73 -6.64 -19.73 -8.21
N ASP A 74 -6.88 -18.97 -9.27
CA ASP A 74 -8.07 -19.18 -10.12
C ASP A 74 -8.08 -20.59 -10.76
N GLY A 75 -6.90 -21.17 -11.01
CA GLY A 75 -6.78 -22.54 -11.49
C GLY A 75 -7.34 -23.58 -10.51
N VAL A 76 -7.18 -23.38 -9.20
CA VAL A 76 -7.80 -24.23 -8.16
C VAL A 76 -9.30 -23.94 -8.05
N LEU A 77 -9.70 -22.66 -8.13
CA LEU A 77 -11.11 -22.25 -8.02
C LEU A 77 -11.98 -22.71 -9.17
N GLN A 78 -11.44 -22.89 -10.37
CA GLN A 78 -12.17 -23.37 -11.55
C GLN A 78 -12.28 -24.90 -11.58
N ASP A 79 -11.50 -25.63 -10.78
CA ASP A 79 -11.53 -27.08 -10.66
C ASP A 79 -12.56 -27.51 -9.60
N THR A 80 -13.79 -27.81 -10.04
CA THR A 80 -14.88 -28.23 -9.14
C THR A 80 -14.51 -29.43 -8.24
N PRO A 81 -13.84 -30.48 -8.73
CA PRO A 81 -13.31 -31.55 -7.90
C PRO A 81 -12.36 -31.09 -6.80
N LYS A 82 -11.44 -30.14 -7.07
CA LYS A 82 -10.53 -29.60 -6.06
C LYS A 82 -11.26 -28.76 -5.03
N VAL A 83 -12.19 -27.90 -5.46
CA VAL A 83 -13.03 -27.12 -4.54
C VAL A 83 -13.87 -28.06 -3.65
N GLY A 84 -14.38 -29.17 -4.19
CA GLY A 84 -15.05 -30.21 -3.41
C GLY A 84 -14.15 -30.79 -2.33
N ALA A 85 -12.93 -31.19 -2.69
CA ALA A 85 -11.96 -31.76 -1.76
C ALA A 85 -11.49 -30.74 -0.69
N ILE A 86 -11.35 -29.47 -1.06
CA ILE A 86 -11.10 -28.39 -0.09
C ILE A 86 -12.25 -28.32 0.92
N ASN A 87 -13.49 -28.36 0.47
CA ASN A 87 -14.66 -28.29 1.34
C ASN A 87 -14.81 -29.54 2.21
N ASP A 88 -14.46 -30.73 1.73
CA ASP A 88 -14.45 -31.96 2.54
C ASP A 88 -13.47 -31.84 3.72
N VAL A 89 -12.29 -31.21 3.51
CA VAL A 89 -11.32 -30.94 4.58
C VAL A 89 -11.86 -29.88 5.56
N LEU A 90 -12.39 -28.77 5.02
CA LEU A 90 -12.88 -27.65 5.82
C LEU A 90 -14.13 -28.00 6.65
N ALA A 91 -14.96 -28.92 6.19
CA ALA A 91 -16.10 -29.45 6.95
C ALA A 91 -15.65 -30.06 8.29
N GLY A 92 -14.45 -30.68 8.33
CA GLY A 92 -13.86 -31.21 9.55
C GLY A 92 -13.56 -30.14 10.63
N VAL A 93 -13.48 -28.87 10.24
CA VAL A 93 -13.32 -27.71 11.15
C VAL A 93 -14.55 -26.79 11.13
N GLY A 94 -15.69 -27.28 10.62
CA GLY A 94 -16.99 -26.58 10.61
C GLY A 94 -17.07 -25.41 9.66
N MET A 95 -16.23 -25.36 8.63
CA MET A 95 -16.18 -24.28 7.66
C MET A 95 -16.36 -24.78 6.22
N ARG A 96 -16.71 -23.87 5.34
CA ARG A 96 -16.82 -24.11 3.91
C ARG A 96 -16.32 -22.93 3.09
N LEU A 97 -15.60 -23.20 2.00
CA LEU A 97 -15.14 -22.22 1.02
C LEU A 97 -16.24 -21.98 -0.04
N ILE A 98 -16.50 -20.71 -0.33
CA ILE A 98 -17.34 -20.27 -1.44
C ILE A 98 -16.44 -19.58 -2.47
N PRO A 99 -16.25 -20.15 -3.66
CA PRO A 99 -15.47 -19.52 -4.71
C PRO A 99 -16.16 -18.26 -5.25
N PRO A 100 -15.40 -17.26 -5.75
CA PRO A 100 -15.97 -16.15 -6.51
C PRO A 100 -16.57 -16.68 -7.83
N PRO A 101 -17.46 -15.93 -8.52
CA PRO A 101 -17.90 -16.30 -9.85
C PRO A 101 -16.71 -16.31 -10.82
N PRO A 102 -16.74 -17.17 -11.87
CA PRO A 102 -15.68 -17.21 -12.88
C PRO A 102 -15.41 -15.83 -13.46
N ALA A 103 -14.14 -15.45 -13.55
CA ALA A 103 -13.74 -14.22 -14.21
C ALA A 103 -13.77 -14.41 -15.74
N ALA A 104 -14.25 -13.40 -16.46
CA ALA A 104 -14.08 -13.38 -17.90
C ALA A 104 -12.59 -13.22 -18.23
N PRO A 105 -12.04 -14.05 -19.14
CA PRO A 105 -10.64 -13.92 -19.53
C PRO A 105 -10.37 -12.55 -20.13
N PRO A 106 -9.23 -11.92 -19.81
CA PRO A 106 -8.88 -10.63 -20.37
C PRO A 106 -8.68 -10.72 -21.88
N ARG A 107 -9.26 -9.79 -22.62
CA ARG A 107 -9.13 -9.70 -24.08
C ARG A 107 -7.82 -9.00 -24.44
N LEU A 108 -6.72 -9.74 -24.42
CA LEU A 108 -5.39 -9.26 -24.79
C LEU A 108 -4.91 -9.88 -26.08
N ARG A 109 -4.04 -9.17 -26.81
CA ARG A 109 -3.35 -9.71 -28.00
C ARG A 109 -2.31 -10.76 -27.61
N ASP A 110 -1.67 -10.58 -26.47
CA ASP A 110 -0.72 -11.52 -25.88
C ASP A 110 -1.48 -12.61 -25.12
N ALA A 111 -1.55 -13.80 -25.70
CA ALA A 111 -2.24 -14.96 -25.11
C ALA A 111 -1.52 -15.51 -23.88
N GLU A 112 -0.19 -15.41 -23.82
CA GLU A 112 0.60 -15.86 -22.67
C GLU A 112 0.36 -14.95 -21.46
N LEU A 113 0.36 -13.64 -21.67
CA LEU A 113 0.00 -12.68 -20.63
C LEU A 113 -1.42 -12.88 -20.14
N ALA A 114 -2.38 -13.10 -21.06
CA ALA A 114 -3.77 -13.40 -20.70
C ALA A 114 -3.88 -14.66 -19.84
N ARG A 115 -3.13 -15.71 -20.18
CA ARG A 115 -3.07 -16.97 -19.42
C ARG A 115 -2.49 -16.74 -18.01
N LYS A 116 -1.38 -16.02 -17.88
CA LYS A 116 -0.77 -15.69 -16.58
C LYS A 116 -1.72 -14.90 -15.70
N LEU A 117 -2.39 -13.88 -16.25
CA LEU A 117 -3.38 -13.08 -15.52
C LEU A 117 -4.57 -13.91 -15.02
N ALA A 118 -5.00 -14.93 -15.81
CA ALA A 118 -6.08 -15.82 -15.44
C ALA A 118 -5.70 -16.81 -14.32
N GLN A 119 -4.43 -16.95 -14.00
CA GLN A 119 -3.94 -17.83 -12.92
C GLN A 119 -3.74 -17.10 -11.58
N LEU A 120 -3.78 -15.77 -11.59
CA LEU A 120 -3.59 -14.98 -10.37
C LEU A 120 -4.66 -15.30 -9.32
N PRO A 121 -4.31 -15.28 -8.02
CA PRO A 121 -5.23 -15.60 -6.96
C PRO A 121 -6.39 -14.61 -6.89
N ARG A 122 -7.52 -15.12 -6.40
CA ARG A 122 -8.75 -14.37 -6.17
C ARG A 122 -9.27 -14.61 -4.76
N VAL A 123 -10.08 -13.69 -4.27
CA VAL A 123 -10.69 -13.79 -2.95
C VAL A 123 -11.80 -14.85 -2.96
N ALA A 124 -11.65 -15.89 -2.13
CA ALA A 124 -12.67 -16.87 -1.82
C ALA A 124 -13.15 -16.67 -0.38
N ILE A 125 -14.46 -16.87 -0.15
CA ILE A 125 -15.09 -16.55 1.12
C ILE A 125 -15.25 -17.81 1.98
N LEU A 126 -14.89 -17.73 3.25
CA LEU A 126 -15.16 -18.74 4.25
C LEU A 126 -16.48 -18.45 4.97
N VAL A 127 -17.33 -19.45 5.05
CA VAL A 127 -18.60 -19.42 5.79
C VAL A 127 -18.69 -20.61 6.74
N PRO A 128 -19.53 -20.54 7.78
CA PRO A 128 -19.84 -21.71 8.60
C PRO A 128 -20.43 -22.82 7.70
N ASP A 129 -20.01 -24.07 7.94
CA ASP A 129 -20.65 -25.20 7.30
C ASP A 129 -22.06 -25.41 7.89
N ARG A 130 -23.06 -25.55 7.02
CA ARG A 130 -24.46 -25.66 7.43
C ARG A 130 -24.77 -26.96 8.13
N ASP A 131 -23.99 -28.00 7.84
CA ASP A 131 -24.17 -29.35 8.37
C ASP A 131 -23.39 -29.55 9.68
N SER A 132 -22.62 -28.55 10.11
CA SER A 132 -21.91 -28.58 11.39
C SER A 132 -22.88 -28.49 12.56
N ALA A 133 -22.85 -29.49 13.43
CA ALA A 133 -23.66 -29.53 14.66
C ALA A 133 -23.19 -28.52 15.73
N ILE A 134 -22.02 -27.92 15.56
CA ILE A 134 -21.40 -27.01 16.53
C ILE A 134 -21.23 -25.62 15.87
N PRO A 135 -21.67 -24.52 16.52
CA PRO A 135 -21.38 -23.19 16.05
C PRO A 135 -19.87 -22.94 16.03
N VAL A 136 -19.32 -22.62 14.86
CA VAL A 136 -17.89 -22.37 14.68
C VAL A 136 -17.66 -20.90 14.36
N VAL A 137 -16.65 -20.32 14.97
CA VAL A 137 -16.14 -19.01 14.57
C VAL A 137 -15.28 -19.20 13.34
N VAL A 138 -15.69 -18.62 12.21
CA VAL A 138 -14.92 -18.69 10.96
C VAL A 138 -13.57 -18.01 11.16
N ASP A 139 -12.50 -18.72 10.78
CA ASP A 139 -11.13 -18.25 10.91
C ASP A 139 -10.27 -18.79 9.76
N ALA A 140 -9.74 -17.85 8.96
CA ALA A 140 -8.93 -18.18 7.79
C ALA A 140 -7.62 -18.90 8.15
N TRP A 141 -7.00 -18.55 9.29
CA TRP A 141 -5.80 -19.25 9.75
C TRP A 141 -6.09 -20.71 10.07
N VAL A 142 -7.18 -20.99 10.80
CA VAL A 142 -7.61 -22.36 11.11
C VAL A 142 -7.90 -23.15 9.82
N ALA A 143 -8.54 -22.51 8.83
CA ALA A 143 -8.80 -23.14 7.53
C ALA A 143 -7.50 -23.51 6.80
N VAL A 144 -6.52 -22.58 6.72
CA VAL A 144 -5.21 -22.85 6.10
C VAL A 144 -4.47 -23.97 6.81
N GLN A 145 -4.48 -24.01 8.17
CA GLN A 145 -3.83 -25.06 8.93
C GLN A 145 -4.50 -26.43 8.69
N ALA A 146 -5.83 -26.49 8.61
CA ALA A 146 -6.55 -27.72 8.30
C ALA A 146 -6.17 -28.26 6.92
N LEU A 147 -6.07 -27.39 5.92
CA LEU A 147 -5.66 -27.75 4.55
C LEU A 147 -4.20 -28.22 4.50
N ARG A 148 -3.27 -27.52 5.19
CA ARG A 148 -1.87 -27.92 5.30
C ARG A 148 -1.72 -29.30 5.96
N ALA A 149 -2.49 -29.56 7.03
CA ALA A 149 -2.49 -30.85 7.72
C ALA A 149 -2.97 -32.01 6.83
N ALA A 150 -3.92 -31.77 5.94
CA ALA A 150 -4.49 -32.80 5.05
C ALA A 150 -3.49 -33.35 4.01
N VAL A 151 -2.47 -32.56 3.62
CA VAL A 151 -1.46 -32.97 2.62
C VAL A 151 -0.09 -33.32 3.24
N THR A 152 0.11 -33.02 4.53
CA THR A 152 1.36 -33.34 5.23
C THR A 152 1.46 -34.85 5.44
N PRO A 153 2.60 -35.51 5.12
CA PRO A 153 2.81 -36.92 5.38
C PRO A 153 2.93 -37.20 6.88
N SER A 154 1.83 -37.27 7.61
CA SER A 154 1.83 -37.91 8.93
C SER A 154 1.85 -39.42 8.66
N GLY A 155 2.81 -40.20 9.16
CA GLY A 155 3.08 -41.61 8.90
C GLY A 155 1.90 -42.63 8.94
N GLN A 156 0.68 -42.15 8.83
CA GLN A 156 -0.53 -42.90 8.56
C GLN A 156 -0.94 -42.67 7.09
N ARG A 157 -1.20 -43.78 6.41
CA ARG A 157 -1.62 -43.88 5.02
C ARG A 157 -2.46 -42.69 4.56
N LYS A 158 -1.97 -41.90 3.56
CA LYS A 158 -2.84 -41.05 2.75
C LYS A 158 -4.05 -41.87 2.30
N PRO A 159 -5.29 -41.34 2.42
CA PRO A 159 -6.38 -41.91 1.64
C PRO A 159 -5.94 -41.86 0.17
N ALA A 160 -6.05 -43.02 -0.54
CA ALA A 160 -5.64 -43.15 -1.92
C ALA A 160 -6.44 -42.25 -2.90
N ASP A 161 -7.33 -41.42 -2.38
CA ASP A 161 -8.31 -40.58 -3.09
C ASP A 161 -8.16 -39.08 -2.78
N SER A 162 -7.04 -38.59 -2.16
CA SER A 162 -6.93 -37.15 -1.95
C SER A 162 -6.71 -36.44 -3.29
N ARG A 163 -7.77 -35.78 -3.77
CA ARG A 163 -7.79 -34.94 -4.98
C ARG A 163 -6.98 -33.64 -4.82
N LEU A 164 -6.37 -33.42 -3.65
CA LEU A 164 -5.49 -32.31 -3.33
C LEU A 164 -4.08 -32.80 -3.13
N ASP A 165 -3.13 -32.09 -3.69
CA ASP A 165 -1.71 -32.27 -3.43
C ASP A 165 -1.09 -31.03 -2.74
N GLN A 166 0.21 -31.11 -2.44
CA GLN A 166 0.92 -30.01 -1.80
C GLN A 166 0.95 -28.76 -2.69
N THR A 167 1.03 -28.91 -4.00
CA THR A 167 1.05 -27.79 -4.96
C THR A 167 -0.28 -27.05 -4.95
N ASP A 168 -1.40 -27.73 -4.77
CA ASP A 168 -2.72 -27.10 -4.65
C ASP A 168 -2.81 -26.27 -3.39
N ILE A 169 -2.27 -26.78 -2.27
CA ILE A 169 -2.29 -26.07 -0.98
C ILE A 169 -1.33 -24.87 -0.97
N GLU A 170 -0.21 -24.96 -1.66
CA GLU A 170 0.72 -23.84 -1.86
C GLU A 170 0.09 -22.68 -2.66
N GLN A 171 -1.03 -22.91 -3.34
CA GLN A 171 -1.82 -21.89 -4.05
C GLN A 171 -2.98 -21.29 -3.22
N ILE A 172 -3.03 -21.61 -1.92
CA ILE A 172 -4.03 -21.11 -0.98
C ILE A 172 -3.31 -20.36 0.14
N ALA A 173 -3.58 -19.07 0.25
CA ALA A 173 -2.96 -18.17 1.23
C ALA A 173 -4.01 -17.40 2.05
N LEU A 174 -3.58 -16.79 3.15
CA LEU A 174 -4.36 -15.78 3.84
C LEU A 174 -4.59 -14.57 2.92
N GLU A 175 -5.70 -13.88 3.08
CA GLU A 175 -5.85 -12.51 2.59
C GLU A 175 -5.35 -11.57 3.70
N HIS A 176 -4.19 -10.96 3.50
CA HIS A 176 -3.64 -10.02 4.48
C HIS A 176 -4.41 -8.70 4.48
N LEU A 177 -4.41 -8.05 5.65
CA LEU A 177 -4.72 -6.63 5.75
C LEU A 177 -3.41 -5.86 5.69
N LEU A 178 -3.16 -5.20 4.57
CA LEU A 178 -2.02 -4.31 4.39
C LEU A 178 -2.33 -2.97 5.06
N VAL A 179 -1.28 -2.27 5.43
CA VAL A 179 -1.39 -0.95 6.05
C VAL A 179 -0.59 0.09 5.28
N GLY A 180 -1.06 1.33 5.30
CA GLY A 180 -0.32 2.48 4.82
C GLY A 180 1.00 2.64 5.57
N SER A 181 2.03 3.14 4.89
CA SER A 181 3.35 3.35 5.49
C SER A 181 3.57 4.84 5.84
N ALA A 182 2.52 5.57 6.25
CA ALA A 182 2.64 6.83 6.95
C ALA A 182 2.80 6.58 8.46
N ILE A 183 3.46 7.49 9.16
CA ILE A 183 3.44 7.48 10.62
C ILE A 183 2.11 8.09 11.03
N ASP A 184 1.30 7.31 11.70
CA ASP A 184 0.12 7.74 12.40
C ASP A 184 0.44 7.83 13.90
N GLY A 185 -0.20 8.71 14.64
CA GLY A 185 0.10 9.01 16.05
C GLY A 185 -0.07 7.83 17.02
N VAL A 186 -0.15 6.59 16.52
CA VAL A 186 -0.03 5.40 17.37
C VAL A 186 1.42 5.29 17.82
N PRO A 187 1.72 5.32 19.13
CA PRO A 187 3.09 5.22 19.61
C PRO A 187 3.74 3.93 19.12
N ILE A 188 4.65 4.02 18.17
CA ILE A 188 5.52 2.90 17.76
C ILE A 188 6.42 2.47 18.94
N GLY A 189 6.23 3.06 20.10
CA GLY A 189 7.16 3.03 21.22
C GLY A 189 6.91 1.99 22.30
N HIS A 190 5.84 1.21 22.26
CA HIS A 190 5.62 0.28 23.39
C HIS A 190 6.14 -1.13 23.13
N SER A 191 6.79 -1.38 22.00
CA SER A 191 7.19 -2.73 21.65
C SER A 191 8.38 -2.88 20.70
N GLY A 192 9.04 -1.82 20.32
CA GLY A 192 10.32 -1.88 19.60
C GLY A 192 11.46 -2.17 20.57
N GLY A 193 11.73 -3.45 20.83
CA GLY A 193 12.96 -3.84 21.52
C GLY A 193 14.16 -3.36 20.75
N GLY A 194 14.81 -2.30 21.19
CA GLY A 194 16.04 -1.80 20.59
C GLY A 194 16.44 -0.41 21.03
N LEU A 195 15.54 0.42 21.47
CA LEU A 195 15.88 1.70 22.08
C LEU A 195 15.53 1.59 23.58
N THR A 196 16.55 1.34 24.37
CA THR A 196 16.56 1.17 25.81
C THR A 196 15.59 2.13 26.51
N ALA A 197 14.32 1.75 26.62
CA ALA A 197 13.50 2.20 27.71
C ALA A 197 14.05 1.49 28.95
N ASN A 198 14.55 2.25 29.89
CA ASN A 198 14.92 1.71 31.20
C ASN A 198 13.65 1.08 31.79
N PRO A 199 13.60 -0.25 32.06
CA PRO A 199 12.38 -0.92 32.49
C PRO A 199 11.82 -0.39 33.84
N ASP A 200 12.57 0.42 34.54
CA ASP A 200 12.21 1.01 35.84
C ASP A 200 11.58 2.42 35.76
N SER A 201 11.45 3.02 34.58
CA SER A 201 10.80 4.31 34.43
C SER A 201 9.33 4.13 34.03
N ASN A 202 8.43 4.33 34.94
CA ASN A 202 6.96 4.37 34.77
C ASN A 202 6.49 5.69 34.05
N SER A 203 7.38 6.35 33.33
CA SER A 203 7.12 7.52 32.52
C SER A 203 7.24 7.14 31.05
N GLY A 204 6.17 7.28 30.28
CA GLY A 204 6.20 7.17 28.84
C GLY A 204 7.40 7.95 28.29
N VAL A 205 8.25 7.30 27.50
CA VAL A 205 9.50 7.86 27.02
C VAL A 205 9.20 8.93 25.97
N THR A 206 8.92 10.13 26.44
CA THR A 206 8.97 11.37 25.66
C THR A 206 10.36 11.97 25.81
N GLY A 207 11.34 11.42 25.08
CA GLY A 207 12.71 11.93 25.11
C GLY A 207 13.20 12.37 23.73
N PRO A 208 14.15 13.30 23.64
CA PRO A 208 14.84 13.59 22.39
C PRO A 208 15.43 12.30 21.81
N GLY A 209 14.98 11.88 20.61
CA GLY A 209 15.43 10.65 19.95
C GLY A 209 14.41 9.51 19.89
N SER A 210 13.21 9.69 20.45
CA SER A 210 12.08 8.78 20.26
C SER A 210 11.39 9.02 18.90
N THR A 211 10.50 8.11 18.50
CA THR A 211 9.64 8.32 17.32
C THR A 211 8.74 9.55 17.49
N ASP A 212 8.44 9.96 18.73
CA ASP A 212 7.68 11.16 19.03
C ASP A 212 8.34 12.44 18.51
N SER A 213 9.66 12.42 18.24
CA SER A 213 10.36 13.56 17.62
C SER A 213 9.93 13.83 16.17
N TYR A 214 9.27 12.89 15.52
CA TYR A 214 8.69 13.05 14.19
C TYR A 214 7.23 13.52 14.23
N VAL A 215 6.66 13.55 15.41
CA VAL A 215 5.31 14.05 15.69
C VAL A 215 5.47 15.42 16.31
N PHE A 216 5.03 16.47 15.64
CA PHE A 216 5.06 17.82 16.19
C PHE A 216 4.05 17.91 17.35
N SER A 217 4.30 18.80 18.29
CA SER A 217 3.55 18.98 19.53
C SER A 217 2.04 18.93 19.31
N GLY A 218 1.39 17.87 19.77
CA GLY A 218 -0.05 17.67 19.62
C GLY A 218 -0.46 16.22 19.40
N GLY A 219 0.51 15.32 19.21
CA GLY A 219 0.23 13.87 19.05
C GLY A 219 -0.25 13.47 17.67
N ASP A 220 -0.31 14.38 16.70
CA ASP A 220 -0.66 14.06 15.32
C ASP A 220 0.57 14.07 14.41
N THR A 221 0.54 13.19 13.42
CA THR A 221 1.60 12.98 12.45
C THR A 221 1.56 13.98 11.30
N ARG A 222 0.38 14.51 10.99
CA ARG A 222 0.16 15.57 10.00
C ARG A 222 0.04 16.89 10.71
N THR A 223 0.94 17.83 10.42
CA THR A 223 0.84 19.18 10.97
C THR A 223 0.55 20.15 9.83
N PRO A 224 -0.54 20.95 9.89
CA PRO A 224 -0.83 21.95 8.89
C PRO A 224 0.26 23.02 8.86
N VAL A 225 0.62 23.45 7.66
CA VAL A 225 1.57 24.55 7.45
C VAL A 225 1.00 25.55 6.47
N ALA A 226 1.26 26.84 6.71
CA ALA A 226 0.89 27.91 5.80
C ALA A 226 2.05 28.19 4.84
N LEU A 227 1.90 27.84 3.58
CA LEU A 227 2.87 28.14 2.54
C LEU A 227 2.24 29.04 1.47
N LEU A 228 3.04 29.98 0.99
CA LEU A 228 2.71 30.87 -0.13
C LEU A 228 3.66 30.55 -1.28
N LEU A 229 3.34 29.50 -2.01
CA LEU A 229 4.15 29.02 -3.12
C LEU A 229 3.29 28.86 -4.37
N ASP A 230 3.81 29.30 -5.50
CA ASP A 230 3.23 28.97 -6.80
C ASP A 230 3.48 27.52 -7.16
N ALA A 231 2.55 26.93 -7.91
CA ALA A 231 2.74 25.58 -8.43
C ALA A 231 3.98 25.54 -9.33
N PRO A 232 4.82 24.48 -9.26
CA PRO A 232 5.92 24.32 -10.19
C PRO A 232 5.43 24.38 -11.64
N HIS A 233 6.21 25.07 -12.48
CA HIS A 233 5.86 25.20 -13.89
C HIS A 233 5.69 23.81 -14.52
N ARG A 234 4.60 23.63 -15.26
CA ARG A 234 4.25 22.41 -15.99
C ARG A 234 4.17 22.74 -17.48
N ARG A 235 4.91 22.04 -18.28
CA ARG A 235 4.88 22.21 -19.74
C ARG A 235 3.50 21.80 -20.28
N SER A 236 3.11 22.36 -21.41
CA SER A 236 1.88 21.98 -22.10
C SER A 236 1.93 20.53 -22.63
N ALA A 237 0.79 19.97 -22.94
CA ALA A 237 0.72 18.64 -23.58
C ALA A 237 1.45 18.61 -24.93
N ALA A 238 1.37 19.69 -25.72
CA ALA A 238 2.06 19.79 -27.00
C ALA A 238 3.58 19.77 -26.85
N GLU A 239 4.13 20.59 -25.92
CA GLU A 239 5.59 20.57 -25.65
C GLU A 239 6.06 19.20 -25.16
N CYS A 240 5.26 18.51 -24.31
CA CYS A 240 5.60 17.16 -23.87
C CYS A 240 5.52 16.13 -25.00
N GLN A 241 4.56 16.28 -25.92
CA GLN A 241 4.45 15.43 -27.11
C GLN A 241 5.67 15.60 -28.01
N ASP A 242 6.10 16.83 -28.24
CA ASP A 242 7.24 17.14 -29.10
C ASP A 242 8.56 16.67 -28.48
N ASP A 243 8.78 16.93 -27.20
CA ASP A 243 10.04 16.63 -26.50
C ASP A 243 10.13 15.17 -26.04
N TYR A 244 9.05 14.59 -25.51
CA TYR A 244 9.07 13.28 -24.85
C TYR A 244 8.27 12.20 -25.59
N GLY A 245 7.43 12.57 -26.55
CA GLY A 245 6.48 11.69 -27.22
C GLY A 245 5.15 11.52 -26.46
N ARG A 246 5.09 11.74 -25.16
CA ARG A 246 3.91 11.82 -24.27
C ARG A 246 4.34 12.25 -22.87
N ARG A 247 3.40 12.58 -22.02
CA ARG A 247 3.70 12.74 -20.58
C ARG A 247 4.06 11.39 -19.94
N PRO A 248 5.05 11.33 -19.02
CA PRO A 248 5.23 10.17 -18.17
C PRO A 248 4.07 10.04 -17.17
N VAL A 249 3.75 8.82 -16.79
CA VAL A 249 2.65 8.52 -15.86
C VAL A 249 3.18 7.78 -14.64
N VAL A 250 2.87 8.34 -13.46
CA VAL A 250 3.09 7.70 -12.16
C VAL A 250 1.75 7.19 -11.66
N ALA A 251 1.61 5.88 -11.49
CA ALA A 251 0.44 5.31 -10.81
C ALA A 251 0.65 5.34 -9.30
N VAL A 252 -0.38 5.77 -8.57
CA VAL A 252 -0.45 5.81 -7.11
C VAL A 252 -1.68 5.03 -6.68
N LEU A 253 -1.46 3.89 -6.02
CA LEU A 253 -2.50 3.03 -5.48
C LEU A 253 -2.63 3.32 -3.99
N ASP A 254 -3.66 4.11 -3.59
CA ASP A 254 -3.70 4.75 -2.27
C ASP A 254 -5.13 5.18 -1.88
N THR A 255 -5.31 6.18 -1.00
CA THR A 255 -6.60 6.66 -0.48
C THR A 255 -7.49 7.35 -1.52
N GLY A 256 -6.95 7.73 -2.69
CA GLY A 256 -7.72 8.33 -3.79
C GLY A 256 -7.54 9.84 -3.93
N VAL A 257 -8.36 10.43 -4.79
CA VAL A 257 -8.23 11.83 -5.21
C VAL A 257 -9.04 12.75 -4.33
N ARG A 258 -8.49 13.95 -4.01
CA ARG A 258 -9.22 15.03 -3.36
C ARG A 258 -8.77 16.41 -3.84
N ALA A 259 -9.54 17.45 -3.51
CA ALA A 259 -9.34 18.79 -4.03
C ALA A 259 -8.02 19.42 -3.61
N HIS A 260 -7.24 19.89 -4.60
CA HIS A 260 -6.09 20.75 -4.39
C HIS A 260 -5.71 21.49 -5.70
N PRO A 261 -5.48 22.82 -5.65
CA PRO A 261 -5.20 23.60 -6.87
C PRO A 261 -3.94 23.15 -7.63
N TRP A 262 -2.88 22.78 -6.93
CA TRP A 262 -1.64 22.31 -7.56
C TRP A 262 -1.79 20.99 -8.34
N LEU A 263 -2.83 20.23 -8.02
CA LEU A 263 -3.10 18.92 -8.62
C LEU A 263 -4.16 19.00 -9.74
N ASP A 264 -4.62 20.20 -10.08
CA ASP A 264 -5.70 20.43 -11.04
C ASP A 264 -6.99 19.68 -10.65
N VAL A 265 -7.33 19.71 -9.35
CA VAL A 265 -8.52 19.06 -8.80
C VAL A 265 -9.35 20.06 -8.02
N GLU A 266 -10.60 20.23 -8.43
CA GLU A 266 -11.59 21.05 -7.72
C GLU A 266 -12.74 20.19 -7.19
N ARG A 267 -13.27 20.57 -6.04
CA ARG A 267 -14.49 19.99 -5.52
C ARG A 267 -15.70 20.58 -6.22
N THR A 268 -16.55 19.71 -6.74
CA THR A 268 -17.86 20.05 -7.27
C THR A 268 -18.96 19.41 -6.40
N SER A 269 -20.20 19.78 -6.60
CA SER A 269 -21.33 19.23 -5.85
C SER A 269 -21.38 17.68 -5.98
N GLY A 270 -20.93 16.98 -4.93
CA GLY A 270 -20.95 15.52 -4.81
C GLY A 270 -19.86 14.76 -5.59
N SER A 271 -18.90 15.45 -6.22
CA SER A 271 -17.81 14.84 -7.00
C SER A 271 -16.59 15.77 -7.07
N TYR A 272 -15.59 15.37 -7.87
CA TYR A 272 -14.39 16.17 -8.14
C TYR A 272 -14.21 16.36 -9.64
N ASN A 273 -13.81 17.56 -10.04
CA ASN A 273 -13.37 17.89 -11.39
C ASN A 273 -11.85 17.77 -11.46
N LEU A 274 -11.33 16.86 -12.30
CA LEU A 274 -9.90 16.56 -12.45
C LEU A 274 -9.21 17.47 -13.48
N ASN A 275 -9.93 18.39 -14.09
CA ASN A 275 -9.37 19.34 -15.05
C ASN A 275 -10.26 20.57 -15.14
N PRO A 276 -10.26 21.44 -14.10
CA PRO A 276 -11.13 22.59 -14.03
C PRO A 276 -10.91 23.59 -15.17
N VAL A 277 -9.70 23.61 -15.74
CA VAL A 277 -9.37 24.50 -16.87
C VAL A 277 -9.92 23.99 -18.20
N GLY A 278 -10.34 22.72 -18.27
CA GLY A 278 -11.02 22.15 -19.44
C GLY A 278 -10.17 21.90 -20.69
N ASN A 279 -8.81 21.92 -20.56
CA ASN A 279 -7.89 21.69 -21.67
C ASN A 279 -7.52 20.20 -21.87
N GLY A 280 -8.08 19.27 -21.09
CA GLY A 280 -7.81 17.84 -21.15
C GLY A 280 -6.44 17.40 -20.59
N ASP A 281 -5.66 18.33 -20.02
CA ASP A 281 -4.28 18.10 -19.61
C ASP A 281 -4.08 18.23 -18.08
N GLY A 282 -5.06 17.81 -17.28
CA GLY A 282 -4.96 17.80 -15.82
C GLY A 282 -3.78 16.96 -15.29
N PHE A 283 -3.24 17.36 -14.14
CA PHE A 283 -2.15 16.62 -13.49
C PHE A 283 -2.63 15.28 -12.94
N MET A 284 -3.80 15.25 -12.31
CA MET A 284 -4.42 14.02 -11.81
C MET A 284 -5.28 13.36 -12.87
N SER A 285 -5.33 12.03 -12.82
CA SER A 285 -6.25 11.21 -13.59
C SER A 285 -6.72 10.01 -12.77
N VAL A 286 -7.86 9.45 -13.13
CA VAL A 286 -8.40 8.22 -12.54
C VAL A 286 -8.77 7.24 -13.64
N ASP A 287 -8.76 5.94 -13.32
CA ASP A 287 -9.30 4.90 -14.20
C ASP A 287 -10.58 4.34 -13.59
N LEU A 288 -11.72 4.77 -14.13
CA LEU A 288 -13.03 4.33 -13.65
C LEU A 288 -13.29 2.84 -13.91
N GLY A 289 -12.59 2.24 -14.90
CA GLY A 289 -12.65 0.80 -15.17
C GLY A 289 -12.00 -0.01 -14.06
N ILE A 290 -10.79 0.38 -13.65
CA ILE A 290 -10.10 -0.23 -12.51
C ILE A 290 -10.91 -0.03 -11.23
N GLN A 291 -11.39 1.19 -10.98
CA GLN A 291 -12.17 1.49 -9.78
C GLN A 291 -13.47 0.68 -9.69
N LYS A 292 -14.14 0.52 -10.83
CA LYS A 292 -15.33 -0.31 -10.92
C LYS A 292 -15.02 -1.79 -10.65
N ALA A 293 -13.91 -2.31 -11.14
CA ALA A 293 -13.52 -3.70 -10.93
C ALA A 293 -13.27 -3.99 -9.44
N VAL A 294 -12.55 -3.10 -8.73
CA VAL A 294 -12.35 -3.20 -7.27
C VAL A 294 -13.68 -3.18 -6.52
N LEU A 295 -14.59 -2.24 -6.87
CA LEU A 295 -15.91 -2.18 -6.25
C LEU A 295 -16.74 -3.44 -6.50
N ASP A 296 -16.74 -3.97 -7.72
CA ASP A 296 -17.54 -5.14 -8.09
C ASP A 296 -17.02 -6.40 -7.36
N GLU A 297 -15.71 -6.56 -7.22
CA GLU A 297 -15.11 -7.66 -6.44
C GLU A 297 -15.49 -7.56 -4.96
N GLY A 298 -15.39 -6.37 -4.38
CA GLY A 298 -15.81 -6.12 -3.01
C GLY A 298 -17.30 -6.42 -2.77
N LYS A 299 -18.19 -5.99 -3.67
CA LYS A 299 -19.64 -6.30 -3.59
C LYS A 299 -19.91 -7.79 -3.69
N GLN A 300 -19.19 -8.52 -4.55
CA GLN A 300 -19.36 -9.96 -4.66
C GLN A 300 -18.94 -10.68 -3.39
N ALA A 301 -17.84 -10.26 -2.77
CA ALA A 301 -17.38 -10.80 -1.50
C ALA A 301 -18.40 -10.51 -0.37
N GLU A 302 -18.88 -9.27 -0.27
CA GLU A 302 -19.90 -8.87 0.71
C GLU A 302 -21.20 -9.70 0.56
N ALA A 303 -21.69 -9.87 -0.67
CA ALA A 303 -22.90 -10.64 -0.97
C ALA A 303 -22.77 -12.13 -0.60
N LYS A 304 -21.55 -12.68 -0.59
CA LYS A 304 -21.25 -14.06 -0.19
C LYS A 304 -20.98 -14.25 1.29
N GLY A 305 -21.01 -13.17 2.08
CA GLY A 305 -20.93 -13.24 3.53
C GLY A 305 -19.60 -12.75 4.13
N ASP A 306 -18.74 -12.10 3.36
CA ASP A 306 -17.59 -11.38 3.90
C ASP A 306 -18.07 -10.10 4.60
N LYS A 307 -18.44 -10.21 5.88
CA LYS A 307 -18.89 -9.10 6.72
C LYS A 307 -18.19 -9.15 8.08
N PRO A 308 -17.79 -8.01 8.63
CA PRO A 308 -17.81 -6.69 8.04
C PRO A 308 -16.82 -6.53 6.90
N ARG A 309 -17.21 -5.78 5.86
CA ARG A 309 -16.36 -5.36 4.76
C ARG A 309 -16.71 -3.93 4.38
N GLU A 310 -15.72 -3.06 4.37
CA GLU A 310 -15.86 -1.73 3.80
C GLU A 310 -15.67 -1.77 2.27
N LEU A 311 -16.50 -1.02 1.55
CA LEU A 311 -16.44 -0.99 0.09
C LEU A 311 -15.83 0.30 -0.43
N ILE A 312 -14.85 0.17 -1.29
CA ILE A 312 -14.30 1.31 -2.04
C ILE A 312 -15.21 1.61 -3.23
N ARG A 313 -16.10 2.59 -3.06
CA ARG A 313 -17.22 2.87 -3.99
C ARG A 313 -16.82 3.76 -5.16
N HIS A 314 -15.78 4.57 -5.03
CA HIS A 314 -15.39 5.59 -6.00
C HIS A 314 -13.91 5.97 -5.80
N PRO A 315 -13.27 6.65 -6.77
CA PRO A 315 -11.85 7.01 -6.70
C PRO A 315 -11.54 8.19 -5.76
N TRP A 316 -12.56 8.80 -5.16
CA TRP A 316 -12.40 9.97 -4.31
C TRP A 316 -12.01 9.57 -2.90
N ASP A 317 -11.03 10.25 -2.33
CA ASP A 317 -10.69 10.10 -0.92
C ASP A 317 -11.90 10.52 -0.05
N THR A 318 -12.29 9.64 0.83
CA THR A 318 -13.44 9.85 1.72
C THR A 318 -12.97 9.64 3.14
N PRO A 319 -12.58 10.71 3.83
CA PRO A 319 -12.27 10.63 5.25
C PRO A 319 -13.50 10.13 6.00
N ILE A 320 -13.29 9.10 6.79
CA ILE A 320 -14.22 8.65 7.80
C ILE A 320 -13.64 9.14 9.12
N THR A 321 -14.46 9.68 9.97
CA THR A 321 -14.01 10.02 11.32
C THR A 321 -13.92 8.76 12.14
N ALA A 322 -12.77 8.52 12.78
CA ALA A 322 -12.56 7.38 13.67
C ALA A 322 -13.58 7.41 14.81
N ASP A 323 -13.93 8.60 15.31
CA ASP A 323 -15.05 8.84 16.22
C ASP A 323 -15.99 9.92 15.65
N PRO A 324 -17.18 9.53 15.14
CA PRO A 324 -18.17 10.48 14.61
C PRO A 324 -18.71 11.49 15.64
N LEU A 325 -18.61 11.20 16.95
CA LEU A 325 -19.11 12.08 18.00
C LEU A 325 -18.17 13.27 18.24
N VAL A 326 -16.86 13.05 18.10
CA VAL A 326 -15.86 14.10 18.32
C VAL A 326 -15.25 14.64 17.04
N GLY A 327 -15.46 13.97 15.89
CA GLY A 327 -14.96 14.41 14.60
C GLY A 327 -13.47 14.13 14.38
N GLU A 328 -12.93 13.10 15.05
CA GLU A 328 -11.55 12.67 14.88
C GLU A 328 -11.30 12.18 13.45
N LEU A 329 -10.25 12.69 12.81
CA LEU A 329 -9.92 12.36 11.43
C LEU A 329 -9.12 11.05 11.37
N ASP A 330 -9.50 10.13 10.46
CA ASP A 330 -8.73 8.89 10.22
C ASP A 330 -7.28 9.19 9.81
N SER A 331 -6.36 8.31 10.19
CA SER A 331 -4.89 8.48 10.11
C SER A 331 -4.37 8.82 8.72
N ASP A 332 -4.89 8.19 7.68
CA ASP A 332 -4.39 8.32 6.31
C ASP A 332 -5.27 9.20 5.40
N SER A 333 -6.20 9.96 5.99
CA SER A 333 -7.01 10.94 5.23
C SER A 333 -6.11 11.96 4.53
N GLY A 334 -6.24 12.09 3.21
CA GLY A 334 -5.40 12.99 2.40
C GLY A 334 -4.06 12.42 1.95
N HIS A 335 -3.73 11.17 2.31
CA HIS A 335 -2.44 10.55 2.05
C HIS A 335 -2.08 10.53 0.55
N SER A 336 -3.01 10.12 -0.33
CA SER A 336 -2.79 10.15 -1.78
C SER A 336 -2.56 11.56 -2.33
N THR A 337 -3.26 12.57 -1.78
CA THR A 337 -3.06 13.98 -2.15
C THR A 337 -1.65 14.45 -1.77
N PHE A 338 -1.18 14.04 -0.59
CA PHE A 338 0.17 14.35 -0.12
C PHE A 338 1.25 13.73 -1.02
N ILE A 339 1.11 12.45 -1.35
CA ILE A 339 1.98 11.71 -2.28
C ILE A 339 1.99 12.37 -3.65
N SER A 340 0.81 12.73 -4.17
CA SER A 340 0.68 13.39 -5.48
C SER A 340 1.37 14.75 -5.53
N GLY A 341 1.35 15.49 -4.41
CA GLY A 341 2.08 16.73 -4.26
C GLY A 341 3.60 16.56 -4.30
N ILE A 342 4.14 15.48 -3.74
CA ILE A 342 5.57 15.14 -3.87
C ILE A 342 5.93 14.93 -5.34
N VAL A 343 5.11 14.17 -6.06
CA VAL A 343 5.33 13.97 -7.51
C VAL A 343 5.25 15.30 -8.25
N ARG A 344 4.27 16.18 -7.92
CA ARG A 344 4.09 17.49 -8.54
C ARG A 344 5.30 18.40 -8.36
N GLN A 345 5.93 18.35 -7.18
CA GLN A 345 7.12 19.15 -6.86
C GLN A 345 8.36 18.72 -7.65
N ILE A 346 8.53 17.41 -7.89
CA ILE A 346 9.77 16.84 -8.43
C ILE A 346 9.69 16.60 -9.94
N ALA A 347 8.53 16.13 -10.41
CA ALA A 347 8.26 15.79 -11.80
C ALA A 347 6.98 16.50 -12.30
N PRO A 348 6.98 17.83 -12.41
CA PRO A 348 5.77 18.61 -12.74
C PRO A 348 5.14 18.24 -14.08
N ASP A 349 5.92 17.76 -15.06
CA ASP A 349 5.44 17.34 -16.37
C ASP A 349 4.77 15.97 -16.38
N ALA A 350 4.85 15.22 -15.28
CA ALA A 350 4.17 13.93 -15.14
C ALA A 350 2.64 14.09 -15.07
N ARG A 351 1.95 12.97 -15.24
CA ARG A 351 0.56 12.77 -14.84
C ARG A 351 0.51 11.72 -13.75
N VAL A 352 -0.27 11.95 -12.73
CA VAL A 352 -0.56 10.95 -11.71
C VAL A 352 -1.85 10.21 -12.06
N LEU A 353 -1.78 8.88 -12.13
CA LEU A 353 -2.93 8.00 -12.20
C LEU A 353 -3.25 7.52 -10.79
N ALA A 354 -4.29 8.09 -10.17
CA ALA A 354 -4.73 7.68 -8.85
C ALA A 354 -5.73 6.51 -8.96
N VAL A 355 -5.47 5.46 -8.19
CA VAL A 355 -6.37 4.32 -8.00
C VAL A 355 -6.63 4.16 -6.52
N ARG A 356 -7.88 4.27 -6.11
CA ARG A 356 -8.23 4.11 -4.71
C ARG A 356 -8.36 2.64 -4.36
N ILE A 357 -7.52 2.18 -3.43
CA ILE A 357 -7.56 0.83 -2.84
C ILE A 357 -7.41 0.87 -1.31
N MET A 358 -7.02 2.02 -0.77
CA MET A 358 -6.79 2.25 0.64
C MET A 358 -7.99 2.98 1.27
N HIS A 359 -8.38 2.54 2.44
CA HIS A 359 -9.32 3.25 3.29
C HIS A 359 -8.64 4.41 4.02
N SER A 360 -9.41 5.35 4.50
CA SER A 360 -8.86 6.55 5.17
C SER A 360 -8.11 6.27 6.47
N ASP A 361 -8.30 5.08 7.07
CA ASP A 361 -7.56 4.57 8.22
C ASP A 361 -6.32 3.75 7.84
N GLY A 362 -5.88 3.81 6.59
CA GLY A 362 -4.68 3.14 6.10
C GLY A 362 -4.87 1.67 5.73
N ALA A 363 -6.04 1.08 5.97
CA ALA A 363 -6.30 -0.33 5.66
C ALA A 363 -6.43 -0.58 4.15
N VAL A 364 -5.80 -1.67 3.69
CA VAL A 364 -5.91 -2.17 2.31
C VAL A 364 -6.15 -3.68 2.35
N TYR A 365 -7.15 -4.16 1.62
CA TYR A 365 -7.33 -5.60 1.43
C TYR A 365 -6.41 -6.09 0.31
N GLU A 366 -5.66 -7.16 0.56
CA GLU A 366 -4.75 -7.74 -0.43
C GLU A 366 -5.47 -8.12 -1.72
N GLY A 367 -6.70 -8.62 -1.62
CA GLY A 367 -7.54 -8.93 -2.78
C GLY A 367 -7.88 -7.70 -3.63
N ASP A 368 -8.17 -6.55 -3.00
CA ASP A 368 -8.44 -5.30 -3.72
C ASP A 368 -7.17 -4.77 -4.42
N LEU A 369 -6.00 -4.89 -3.78
CA LEU A 369 -4.71 -4.58 -4.40
C LEU A 369 -4.43 -5.47 -5.61
N LEU A 370 -4.59 -6.80 -5.47
CA LEU A 370 -4.40 -7.75 -6.56
C LEU A 370 -5.35 -7.46 -7.74
N CYS A 371 -6.61 -7.14 -7.46
CA CYS A 371 -7.59 -6.73 -8.45
C CYS A 371 -7.12 -5.47 -9.21
N ALA A 372 -6.70 -4.44 -8.50
CA ALA A 372 -6.21 -3.19 -9.11
C ALA A 372 -4.96 -3.42 -9.95
N LEU A 373 -3.97 -4.16 -9.44
CA LEU A 373 -2.73 -4.47 -10.16
C LEU A 373 -2.99 -5.32 -11.42
N ARG A 374 -3.88 -6.32 -11.35
CA ARG A 374 -4.31 -7.10 -12.53
C ARG A 374 -4.86 -6.20 -13.62
N HIS A 375 -5.76 -5.29 -13.27
CA HIS A 375 -6.34 -4.35 -14.24
C HIS A 375 -5.33 -3.31 -14.74
N LEU A 376 -4.35 -2.94 -13.92
CA LEU A 376 -3.23 -2.10 -14.34
C LEU A 376 -2.37 -2.80 -15.41
N VAL A 377 -2.06 -4.10 -15.22
CA VAL A 377 -1.37 -4.91 -16.24
C VAL A 377 -2.17 -4.92 -17.57
N ILE A 378 -3.49 -5.13 -17.51
CA ILE A 378 -4.37 -5.12 -18.69
C ILE A 378 -4.33 -3.75 -19.39
N ARG A 379 -4.40 -2.65 -18.62
CA ARG A 379 -4.30 -1.29 -19.13
C ARG A 379 -2.99 -1.05 -19.86
N ILE A 380 -1.86 -1.45 -19.27
CA ILE A 380 -0.53 -1.29 -19.86
C ILE A 380 -0.36 -2.16 -21.11
N ALA A 381 -0.88 -3.39 -21.08
CA ALA A 381 -0.88 -4.25 -22.28
C ALA A 381 -1.66 -3.62 -23.45
N HIS A 382 -2.76 -2.93 -23.18
CA HIS A 382 -3.45 -2.14 -24.20
C HIS A 382 -2.62 -0.94 -24.68
N ALA A 383 -1.88 -0.27 -23.79
CA ALA A 383 -0.96 0.80 -24.17
C ALA A 383 0.09 0.30 -25.18
N GLN A 384 0.68 -0.85 -24.88
CA GLN A 384 1.69 -1.50 -25.71
C GLN A 384 1.13 -2.05 -27.03
N ALA A 385 -0.18 -2.32 -27.05
CA ALA A 385 -0.91 -2.71 -28.26
C ALA A 385 -1.40 -1.55 -29.14
N GLY A 386 -0.97 -0.30 -28.87
CA GLY A 386 -1.24 0.88 -29.69
C GLY A 386 -2.14 1.94 -29.04
N ARG A 387 -2.30 1.93 -27.71
CA ARG A 387 -3.03 2.96 -26.95
C ARG A 387 -2.11 3.65 -25.93
N PRO A 388 -1.10 4.43 -26.39
CA PRO A 388 -0.04 4.97 -25.53
C PRO A 388 -0.55 5.85 -24.38
N GLU A 389 -1.76 6.40 -24.48
CA GLU A 389 -2.43 7.17 -23.42
C GLU A 389 -2.77 6.33 -22.18
N GLN A 390 -2.78 4.99 -22.31
CA GLN A 390 -3.02 4.07 -21.20
C GLN A 390 -1.73 3.63 -20.49
N MET A 391 -0.56 4.08 -20.96
CA MET A 391 0.71 3.66 -20.36
C MET A 391 0.88 4.17 -18.93
N VAL A 392 1.58 3.38 -18.13
CA VAL A 392 2.12 3.73 -16.81
C VAL A 392 3.62 3.41 -16.82
N ASP A 393 4.44 4.37 -16.42
CA ASP A 393 5.90 4.24 -16.43
C ASP A 393 6.45 3.83 -15.06
N VAL A 394 5.88 4.38 -14.00
CA VAL A 394 6.30 4.12 -12.62
C VAL A 394 5.07 3.84 -11.76
N LEU A 395 5.16 2.84 -10.90
CA LEU A 395 4.17 2.51 -9.88
C LEU A 395 4.75 2.81 -8.50
N SER A 396 4.08 3.64 -7.70
CA SER A 396 4.42 3.91 -6.31
C SER A 396 3.44 3.18 -5.39
N LEU A 397 3.98 2.36 -4.48
CA LEU A 397 3.23 1.61 -3.47
C LEU A 397 3.70 2.04 -2.08
N SER A 398 2.84 2.75 -1.37
CA SER A 398 3.09 3.28 -0.02
C SER A 398 2.35 2.46 1.04
N LEU A 399 2.43 1.14 0.94
CA LEU A 399 1.69 0.18 1.75
C LEU A 399 2.42 -1.16 1.84
N GLY A 400 2.04 -2.00 2.81
CA GLY A 400 2.55 -3.36 2.87
C GLY A 400 2.07 -4.16 4.08
N TYR A 401 2.63 -5.37 4.22
CA TYR A 401 2.34 -6.30 5.30
C TYR A 401 3.55 -7.17 5.63
N PHE A 402 3.49 -7.83 6.77
CA PHE A 402 4.46 -8.86 7.16
C PHE A 402 3.87 -10.26 6.94
N ASP A 403 4.64 -11.16 6.36
CA ASP A 403 4.26 -12.56 6.18
C ASP A 403 4.19 -13.33 7.50
N GLU A 404 3.38 -14.39 7.54
CA GLU A 404 3.20 -15.22 8.73
C GLU A 404 4.32 -16.22 8.98
N THR A 405 5.12 -16.59 7.97
CA THR A 405 6.25 -17.50 8.17
C THR A 405 7.44 -17.16 7.28
N PRO A 406 8.69 -17.44 7.72
CA PRO A 406 9.90 -17.17 6.93
C PRO A 406 10.00 -17.95 5.62
N HIS A 407 9.23 -19.03 5.49
CA HIS A 407 9.27 -19.94 4.36
C HIS A 407 8.06 -19.75 3.42
N ASP A 408 7.15 -18.83 3.73
CA ASP A 408 5.92 -18.60 2.98
C ASP A 408 6.12 -17.76 1.71
N GLU A 409 7.36 -17.54 1.26
CA GLU A 409 7.62 -16.95 -0.07
C GLU A 409 6.86 -17.68 -1.20
N LYS A 410 6.45 -18.93 -0.97
CA LYS A 410 5.61 -19.69 -1.88
C LYS A 410 4.13 -19.29 -1.81
N PHE A 411 3.64 -18.90 -0.63
CA PHE A 411 2.24 -18.50 -0.41
C PHE A 411 2.00 -17.01 -0.69
N THR A 412 3.04 -16.18 -0.65
CA THR A 412 3.00 -14.78 -1.10
C THR A 412 3.18 -14.63 -2.61
N SER A 413 3.20 -15.74 -3.36
CA SER A 413 3.51 -15.76 -4.80
C SER A 413 2.55 -14.88 -5.62
N GLY A 414 1.28 -14.83 -5.28
CA GLY A 414 0.28 -14.11 -6.06
C GLY A 414 0.54 -12.61 -6.21
N LEU A 415 1.01 -11.94 -5.15
CA LEU A 415 1.39 -10.53 -5.23
C LEU A 415 2.69 -10.35 -6.04
N TRP A 416 3.67 -11.24 -5.84
CA TRP A 416 4.88 -11.22 -6.66
C TRP A 416 4.57 -11.47 -8.14
N ASP A 417 3.74 -12.47 -8.45
CA ASP A 417 3.42 -12.84 -9.84
C ASP A 417 2.85 -11.66 -10.63
N VAL A 418 1.94 -10.87 -10.04
CA VAL A 418 1.40 -9.68 -10.72
C VAL A 418 2.41 -8.55 -10.82
N ILE A 419 3.27 -8.37 -9.82
CA ILE A 419 4.35 -7.38 -9.87
C ILE A 419 5.38 -7.76 -10.94
N GLU A 420 5.78 -9.03 -11.03
CA GLU A 420 6.68 -9.52 -12.07
C GLU A 420 6.13 -9.24 -13.48
N LEU A 421 4.81 -9.38 -13.70
CA LEU A 421 4.18 -9.00 -14.96
C LEU A 421 4.35 -7.50 -15.27
N LEU A 422 4.18 -6.62 -14.27
CA LEU A 422 4.41 -5.19 -14.43
C LEU A 422 5.86 -4.86 -14.77
N LEU A 423 6.81 -5.46 -14.07
CA LEU A 423 8.25 -5.33 -14.35
C LEU A 423 8.59 -5.82 -15.76
N GLY A 424 7.98 -6.96 -16.17
CA GLY A 424 8.09 -7.50 -17.52
C GLY A 424 7.55 -6.58 -18.62
N LEU A 425 6.56 -5.75 -18.31
CA LEU A 425 6.04 -4.71 -19.20
C LEU A 425 6.86 -3.41 -19.17
N GLY A 426 7.93 -3.36 -18.38
CA GLY A 426 8.83 -2.22 -18.27
C GLY A 426 8.37 -1.13 -17.29
N VAL A 427 7.43 -1.42 -16.41
CA VAL A 427 7.02 -0.52 -15.33
C VAL A 427 8.03 -0.62 -14.19
N ILE A 428 8.51 0.51 -13.69
CA ILE A 428 9.38 0.55 -12.50
C ILE A 428 8.47 0.60 -11.27
N VAL A 429 8.60 -0.38 -10.38
CA VAL A 429 7.83 -0.46 -9.14
C VAL A 429 8.69 0.04 -7.99
N VAL A 430 8.18 1.03 -7.24
CA VAL A 430 8.83 1.60 -6.06
C VAL A 430 7.92 1.38 -4.86
N ALA A 431 8.41 0.67 -3.84
CA ALA A 431 7.62 0.29 -2.68
C ALA A 431 8.27 0.78 -1.37
N ALA A 432 7.44 1.31 -0.48
CA ALA A 432 7.84 1.79 0.84
C ALA A 432 8.26 0.64 1.76
N ALA A 433 9.34 0.83 2.50
CA ALA A 433 9.93 -0.20 3.35
C ALA A 433 9.10 -0.55 4.60
N GLY A 434 8.26 0.37 5.09
CA GLY A 434 7.55 0.24 6.37
C GLY A 434 8.15 1.11 7.47
N ASN A 435 7.39 1.31 8.54
CA ASN A 435 7.70 2.26 9.61
C ASN A 435 7.79 1.62 11.01
N TYR A 436 8.20 0.36 11.08
CA TYR A 436 8.15 -0.44 12.32
C TYR A 436 9.51 -0.58 13.01
N SER A 437 10.55 0.12 12.52
CA SER A 437 11.92 0.06 13.09
C SER A 437 12.47 -1.37 13.15
N THR A 438 12.12 -2.23 12.20
CA THR A 438 12.48 -3.64 12.17
C THR A 438 13.29 -4.02 10.93
N SER A 439 14.04 -5.13 11.01
CA SER A 439 14.68 -5.76 9.84
C SER A 439 13.81 -6.84 9.18
N ARG A 440 12.63 -7.09 9.73
CA ARG A 440 11.69 -8.05 9.19
C ARG A 440 11.24 -7.63 7.79
N ARG A 441 11.11 -8.59 6.89
CA ARG A 441 10.70 -8.34 5.50
C ARG A 441 9.26 -7.82 5.42
N PHE A 442 9.09 -6.65 4.82
CA PHE A 442 7.79 -6.00 4.61
C PHE A 442 7.44 -6.07 3.13
N TYR A 443 6.33 -6.72 2.78
CA TYR A 443 5.91 -6.94 1.40
C TYR A 443 4.89 -5.89 0.94
N PRO A 444 4.98 -5.38 -0.32
CA PRO A 444 5.79 -5.91 -1.44
C PRO A 444 7.25 -5.44 -1.49
N ALA A 445 7.68 -4.50 -0.66
CA ALA A 445 9.03 -3.93 -0.76
C ALA A 445 10.15 -4.97 -0.68
N ALA A 446 9.98 -6.00 0.16
CA ALA A 446 10.96 -7.08 0.32
C ALA A 446 11.14 -7.96 -0.93
N PHE A 447 10.25 -7.87 -1.92
CA PHE A 447 10.47 -8.50 -3.23
C PHE A 447 11.63 -7.88 -4.02
N ALA A 448 12.20 -6.76 -3.58
CA ALA A 448 13.40 -6.18 -4.19
C ALA A 448 14.61 -7.12 -4.19
N THR A 449 14.59 -8.18 -3.37
CA THR A 449 15.61 -9.25 -3.42
C THR A 449 15.42 -10.23 -4.58
N LYS A 450 14.27 -10.20 -5.27
CA LYS A 450 13.98 -11.04 -6.43
C LYS A 450 14.39 -10.31 -7.72
N MET A 451 15.11 -11.00 -8.57
CA MET A 451 15.50 -10.47 -9.89
C MET A 451 14.51 -10.97 -10.95
N PRO A 452 13.74 -10.07 -11.56
CA PRO A 452 12.81 -10.47 -12.61
C PRO A 452 13.56 -10.78 -13.91
N PRO A 453 13.00 -11.67 -14.78
CA PRO A 453 13.64 -12.04 -16.06
C PRO A 453 13.89 -10.84 -16.99
N ALA A 454 13.06 -9.82 -16.92
CA ALA A 454 13.20 -8.60 -17.74
C ALA A 454 14.29 -7.63 -17.26
N GLY A 455 14.91 -7.89 -16.11
CA GLY A 455 15.96 -7.04 -15.54
C GLY A 455 15.49 -5.67 -15.01
N VAL A 456 14.20 -5.30 -15.12
CA VAL A 456 13.65 -4.11 -14.49
C VAL A 456 13.36 -4.43 -13.02
N PRO A 457 14.03 -3.79 -12.05
CA PRO A 457 13.90 -4.16 -10.65
C PRO A 457 12.64 -3.58 -9.99
N LEU A 458 12.17 -4.23 -8.92
CA LEU A 458 11.41 -3.58 -7.88
C LEU A 458 12.40 -2.87 -6.95
N ILE A 459 12.07 -1.64 -6.54
CA ILE A 459 12.91 -0.81 -5.67
C ILE A 459 12.22 -0.66 -4.32
N SER A 460 12.85 -1.14 -3.25
CA SER A 460 12.41 -0.90 -1.89
C SER A 460 13.08 0.35 -1.33
N VAL A 461 12.30 1.20 -0.64
CA VAL A 461 12.79 2.52 -0.22
C VAL A 461 12.57 2.74 1.27
N GLY A 462 13.68 2.94 2.00
CA GLY A 462 13.70 3.39 3.37
C GLY A 462 13.72 4.93 3.49
N ALA A 463 13.42 5.44 4.69
CA ALA A 463 13.32 6.87 4.94
C ALA A 463 14.61 7.49 5.48
N LEU A 464 14.91 8.69 4.99
CA LEU A 464 15.98 9.57 5.52
C LEU A 464 15.39 10.75 6.27
N ASN A 465 16.10 11.17 7.31
CA ASN A 465 15.92 12.43 7.99
C ASN A 465 16.43 13.61 7.12
N PRO A 466 16.03 14.87 7.41
CA PRO A 466 16.53 16.03 6.69
C PRO A 466 18.05 16.20 6.70
N ASN A 467 18.74 15.68 7.71
CA ASN A 467 20.20 15.67 7.79
C ASN A 467 20.88 14.54 6.99
N GLY A 468 20.09 13.70 6.29
CA GLY A 468 20.57 12.58 5.49
C GLY A 468 20.91 11.30 6.29
N SER A 469 20.67 11.27 7.60
CA SER A 469 20.72 10.02 8.37
C SER A 469 19.48 9.16 8.11
N LYS A 470 19.56 7.85 8.32
CA LYS A 470 18.39 6.97 8.25
C LYS A 470 17.42 7.31 9.38
N ALA A 471 16.13 7.42 9.05
CA ALA A 471 15.09 7.71 10.03
C ALA A 471 14.88 6.50 10.94
N ILE A 472 14.73 6.74 12.25
CA ILE A 472 14.64 5.66 13.24
C ILE A 472 13.40 4.79 13.07
N PHE A 473 12.32 5.36 12.56
CA PHE A 473 11.08 4.62 12.32
C PHE A 473 11.17 3.69 11.11
N SER A 474 12.07 3.99 10.15
CA SER A 474 12.15 3.21 8.91
C SER A 474 12.57 1.77 9.19
N ASP A 475 11.86 0.85 8.57
CA ASP A 475 12.34 -0.52 8.48
C ASP A 475 13.66 -0.55 7.71
N GLY A 476 14.51 -1.55 8.02
CA GLY A 476 15.84 -1.69 7.47
C GLY A 476 16.17 -3.17 7.24
N GLY A 477 17.23 -3.42 6.50
CA GLY A 477 17.68 -4.78 6.20
C GLY A 477 18.41 -4.85 4.87
N ASP A 478 18.84 -6.05 4.50
CA ASP A 478 19.52 -6.34 3.23
C ASP A 478 18.60 -6.21 1.99
N TRP A 479 17.32 -6.24 2.21
CA TRP A 479 16.28 -6.09 1.19
C TRP A 479 15.97 -4.63 0.84
N ILE A 480 16.49 -3.63 1.58
CA ILE A 480 16.35 -2.22 1.24
C ILE A 480 17.35 -1.85 0.15
N THR A 481 16.85 -1.42 -1.00
CA THR A 481 17.68 -1.11 -2.17
C THR A 481 17.92 0.38 -2.38
N ALA A 482 17.10 1.24 -1.74
CA ALA A 482 17.25 2.68 -1.82
C ALA A 482 16.85 3.37 -0.51
N TRP A 483 17.34 4.60 -0.34
CA TRP A 483 16.99 5.49 0.76
C TRP A 483 16.63 6.85 0.20
N ALA A 484 15.55 7.45 0.68
CA ALA A 484 15.11 8.77 0.24
C ALA A 484 14.48 9.56 1.40
N SER A 485 14.44 10.89 1.30
CA SER A 485 13.83 11.72 2.33
C SER A 485 12.38 11.28 2.59
N GLY A 486 12.08 11.00 3.84
CA GLY A 486 10.77 10.53 4.28
C GLY A 486 10.35 11.10 5.62
N ALA A 487 11.24 11.86 6.30
CA ALA A 487 10.94 12.54 7.56
C ALA A 487 10.80 14.04 7.34
N ALA A 488 9.82 14.65 8.01
CA ALA A 488 9.50 16.07 7.94
C ALA A 488 9.32 16.57 6.49
N VAL A 489 8.62 15.77 5.67
CA VAL A 489 8.33 16.12 4.29
C VAL A 489 7.17 17.11 4.26
N VAL A 490 7.30 18.16 3.45
CA VAL A 490 6.22 19.12 3.22
C VAL A 490 5.60 18.87 1.85
N SER A 491 4.27 18.70 1.82
CA SER A 491 3.54 18.47 0.58
C SER A 491 2.10 18.96 0.67
N THR A 492 1.37 18.79 -0.45
CA THR A 492 -0.03 19.17 -0.56
C THR A 492 -0.92 18.29 0.31
N LEU A 493 -1.92 18.89 0.93
CA LEU A 493 -3.02 18.18 1.59
C LEU A 493 -4.35 18.70 1.06
N PRO A 494 -5.44 17.92 1.07
CA PRO A 494 -6.72 18.39 0.56
C PRO A 494 -7.18 19.69 1.22
N VAL A 495 -7.60 20.66 0.42
CA VAL A 495 -8.09 21.96 0.91
C VAL A 495 -9.51 21.89 1.51
N ASP A 496 -10.16 20.77 1.37
CA ASP A 496 -11.55 20.54 1.81
C ASP A 496 -11.64 19.49 2.95
N ILE A 497 -10.54 19.20 3.62
CA ILE A 497 -10.49 18.49 4.89
C ILE A 497 -10.44 19.52 6.02
N ASN A 498 -11.40 19.43 6.91
CA ASN A 498 -11.49 20.28 8.09
C ASN A 498 -12.07 19.45 9.24
N ALA A 499 -11.22 18.70 9.89
CA ALA A 499 -11.55 17.87 11.04
C ALA A 499 -10.29 17.58 11.85
N SER A 500 -10.40 17.63 13.16
CA SER A 500 -9.28 17.40 14.07
C SER A 500 -9.09 15.91 14.33
N ARG A 501 -7.85 15.51 14.53
CA ARG A 501 -7.52 14.19 15.07
C ARG A 501 -7.55 14.18 16.60
N SER A 502 -7.31 15.30 17.23
CA SER A 502 -7.31 15.45 18.69
C SER A 502 -8.27 16.57 19.12
N PRO A 503 -9.58 16.37 18.98
CA PRO A 503 -10.61 17.39 19.24
C PRO A 503 -10.62 17.88 20.70
N GLU A 504 -10.05 17.13 21.63
CA GLU A 504 -9.86 17.49 23.04
C GLU A 504 -8.87 18.66 23.23
N LEU A 505 -8.02 18.96 22.26
CA LEU A 505 -7.08 20.08 22.31
C LEU A 505 -7.74 21.45 22.04
N ARG A 506 -9.06 21.50 21.94
CA ARG A 506 -9.84 22.73 21.75
C ARG A 506 -10.35 23.27 23.08
N LEU A 507 -10.07 24.53 23.33
CA LEU A 507 -10.69 25.26 24.45
C LEU A 507 -12.07 25.76 24.03
N ARG A 508 -13.13 25.10 24.50
CA ARG A 508 -14.51 25.58 24.32
C ARG A 508 -14.78 26.79 25.20
N ALA A 509 -15.67 27.69 24.73
CA ALA A 509 -16.18 28.76 25.58
C ALA A 509 -16.84 28.16 26.82
N HIS A 510 -16.37 28.54 28.00
CA HIS A 510 -16.99 28.15 29.28
C HIS A 510 -17.86 29.32 29.78
N PRO A 511 -18.95 29.07 30.52
CA PRO A 511 -19.80 30.11 31.09
C PRO A 511 -19.00 31.16 31.91
N ASP A 512 -17.95 30.69 32.60
CA ASP A 512 -17.07 31.56 33.42
C ASP A 512 -15.94 32.25 32.62
N ASN A 513 -15.76 31.90 31.35
CA ASN A 513 -14.79 32.52 30.44
C ASN A 513 -15.43 32.65 29.03
N PRO A 514 -16.41 33.59 28.92
CA PRO A 514 -17.12 33.79 27.66
C PRO A 514 -16.18 34.34 26.60
N MET A 515 -16.44 33.93 25.34
CA MET A 515 -15.73 34.49 24.19
C MET A 515 -15.96 36.01 24.10
N PRO A 516 -14.96 36.79 23.74
CA PRO A 516 -15.12 38.23 23.53
C PRO A 516 -16.25 38.51 22.52
N PRO A 517 -17.10 39.52 22.77
CA PRO A 517 -18.18 39.86 21.83
C PRO A 517 -17.62 40.28 20.47
N GLY A 518 -18.25 39.83 19.40
CA GLY A 518 -17.86 40.14 18.01
C GLY A 518 -16.91 39.14 17.35
N ILE A 519 -16.51 38.07 18.05
CA ILE A 519 -15.75 36.98 17.42
C ILE A 519 -16.76 35.94 16.90
N PRO A 520 -16.78 35.68 15.59
CA PRO A 520 -17.69 34.67 15.03
C PRO A 520 -17.39 33.28 15.60
N LEU A 521 -18.41 32.52 15.95
CA LEU A 521 -18.23 31.09 16.19
C LEU A 521 -17.81 30.42 14.86
N PRO A 522 -16.81 29.55 14.87
CA PRO A 522 -16.30 28.76 15.99
C PRO A 522 -14.94 29.24 16.55
N ALA A 523 -14.75 30.52 16.84
CA ALA A 523 -13.49 31.04 17.35
C ALA A 523 -13.19 30.60 18.80
N SER A 524 -13.05 29.30 19.02
CA SER A 524 -12.39 28.76 20.20
C SER A 524 -10.89 28.99 20.08
N ARG A 525 -10.18 29.14 21.19
CA ARG A 525 -8.71 29.02 21.19
C ARG A 525 -8.36 27.55 21.06
N GLU A 526 -7.54 27.24 20.10
CA GLU A 526 -7.19 25.89 19.71
C GLU A 526 -5.65 25.74 19.72
N SER A 527 -5.18 24.50 19.83
CA SER A 527 -3.78 24.19 19.57
C SER A 527 -3.54 24.14 18.05
N LEU A 528 -2.32 23.80 17.63
CA LEU A 528 -1.99 23.65 16.21
C LEU A 528 -2.70 22.44 15.56
N ASP A 529 -3.23 21.53 16.35
CA ASP A 529 -3.88 20.31 15.88
C ASP A 529 -5.32 20.48 15.35
N PRO A 530 -6.14 21.42 15.73
CA PRO A 530 -7.42 21.55 15.07
C PRO A 530 -7.24 22.01 13.63
N ASP A 531 -7.50 21.14 12.78
CA ASP A 531 -6.94 21.09 11.47
C ASP A 531 -7.85 21.70 10.48
N ASP A 532 -7.59 22.95 10.25
CA ASP A 532 -7.99 23.63 9.04
C ASP A 532 -6.90 23.45 7.98
N TYR A 533 -7.05 22.41 7.16
CA TYR A 533 -6.17 22.17 6.02
C TYR A 533 -6.55 23.00 4.78
N SER A 534 -7.42 24.00 4.91
CA SER A 534 -7.84 24.87 3.80
C SER A 534 -6.67 25.60 3.12
N ARG A 535 -5.51 25.70 3.78
CA ARG A 535 -4.26 26.17 3.18
C ARG A 535 -3.60 25.16 2.25
N GLY A 536 -4.03 23.89 2.27
CA GLY A 536 -3.62 22.85 1.35
C GLY A 536 -2.22 22.28 1.59
N TRP A 537 -1.62 22.47 2.77
CA TRP A 537 -0.26 22.05 3.06
C TRP A 537 -0.14 21.43 4.44
N ALA A 538 0.71 20.40 4.50
CA ALA A 538 1.11 19.81 5.78
C ALA A 538 2.59 19.38 5.74
N VAL A 539 3.15 19.19 6.93
CA VAL A 539 4.37 18.43 7.14
C VAL A 539 3.98 17.05 7.67
N TRP A 540 4.62 15.99 7.12
CA TRP A 540 4.33 14.61 7.51
C TRP A 540 5.58 13.74 7.39
N SER A 541 5.60 12.56 8.06
CA SER A 541 6.72 11.62 8.04
C SER A 541 6.25 10.20 7.73
N GLY A 542 7.10 9.41 7.10
CA GLY A 542 6.85 8.01 6.74
C GLY A 542 7.64 7.57 5.52
N THR A 543 7.91 6.27 5.40
CA THR A 543 8.47 5.67 4.19
C THR A 543 7.50 5.80 3.00
N SER A 544 6.20 5.99 3.29
CA SER A 544 5.17 6.39 2.31
C SER A 544 5.55 7.60 1.48
N PHE A 545 6.40 8.48 1.98
CA PHE A 545 6.82 9.71 1.29
C PHE A 545 8.17 9.55 0.61
N SER A 546 8.98 8.60 1.08
CA SER A 546 10.23 8.22 0.42
C SER A 546 9.99 7.55 -0.93
N ALA A 547 9.00 6.66 -1.01
CA ALA A 547 8.68 5.93 -2.24
C ALA A 547 8.23 6.86 -3.38
N PRO A 548 7.24 7.76 -3.23
CA PRO A 548 6.85 8.68 -4.30
C PRO A 548 7.92 9.72 -4.62
N LEU A 549 8.78 10.11 -3.65
CA LEU A 549 9.92 10.97 -3.92
C LEU A 549 10.88 10.32 -4.91
N LEU A 550 11.24 9.06 -4.67
CA LEU A 550 12.11 8.32 -5.58
C LEU A 550 11.41 8.02 -6.90
N ALA A 551 10.13 7.63 -6.89
CA ALA A 551 9.32 7.42 -8.09
C ALA A 551 9.30 8.68 -8.99
N ALA A 552 9.14 9.87 -8.39
CA ALA A 552 9.19 11.13 -9.11
C ALA A 552 10.60 11.45 -9.65
N ARG A 553 11.66 11.13 -8.92
CA ARG A 553 13.04 11.25 -9.41
C ARG A 553 13.32 10.35 -10.62
N ILE A 554 12.85 9.11 -10.57
CA ILE A 554 12.92 8.17 -11.70
C ILE A 554 12.13 8.70 -12.89
N THR A 555 10.92 9.22 -12.64
CA THR A 555 10.09 9.84 -13.69
C THR A 555 10.80 11.02 -14.35
N ARG A 556 11.50 11.84 -13.57
CA ARG A 556 12.34 12.92 -14.11
C ARG A 556 13.50 12.38 -14.95
N ALA A 557 14.15 11.30 -14.52
CA ALA A 557 15.23 10.67 -15.30
C ALA A 557 14.73 10.10 -16.64
N LEU A 558 13.50 9.57 -16.70
CA LEU A 558 12.85 9.17 -17.95
C LEU A 558 12.66 10.37 -18.90
N VAL A 559 12.22 11.51 -18.39
CA VAL A 559 12.08 12.75 -19.17
C VAL A 559 13.44 13.24 -19.67
N GLU A 560 14.44 13.24 -18.81
CA GLU A 560 15.82 13.65 -19.18
C GLU A 560 16.41 12.71 -20.25
N GLY A 561 16.17 11.41 -20.13
CA GLY A 561 16.54 10.42 -21.15
C GLY A 561 15.85 10.66 -22.49
N ALA A 562 14.58 11.03 -22.48
CA ALA A 562 13.83 11.36 -23.68
C ALA A 562 14.38 12.61 -24.37
N ARG A 563 14.73 13.66 -23.62
CA ARG A 563 15.21 14.94 -24.14
C ARG A 563 16.65 14.88 -24.65
N HIS A 564 17.52 14.21 -23.93
CA HIS A 564 18.96 14.29 -24.18
C HIS A 564 19.51 13.07 -24.93
N ASN A 565 18.87 11.91 -24.80
CA ASN A 565 19.34 10.64 -25.37
C ASN A 565 18.39 10.11 -26.46
N GLY A 566 17.34 10.85 -26.82
CA GLY A 566 16.37 10.44 -27.85
C GLY A 566 15.48 9.25 -27.44
N LEU A 567 15.47 8.87 -26.16
CA LEU A 567 14.68 7.75 -25.63
C LEU A 567 13.23 8.19 -25.38
N LYS A 568 12.54 8.68 -26.42
CA LYS A 568 11.16 9.15 -26.29
C LYS A 568 10.25 8.11 -25.65
N LEU A 569 9.23 8.58 -24.90
CA LEU A 569 8.28 7.72 -24.19
C LEU A 569 7.28 7.00 -25.11
N THR A 570 7.30 7.28 -26.39
CA THR A 570 6.66 6.55 -27.48
C THR A 570 7.71 6.17 -28.54
N PRO A 571 7.65 4.95 -29.08
CA PRO A 571 6.66 3.87 -28.92
C PRO A 571 6.68 3.22 -27.51
N CYS A 572 5.60 2.49 -27.18
CA CYS A 572 5.42 1.85 -25.86
C CYS A 572 5.55 0.32 -25.89
N GLY A 573 6.25 -0.27 -26.85
CA GLY A 573 6.49 -1.72 -26.88
C GLY A 573 7.21 -2.21 -25.61
N PRO A 574 7.05 -3.49 -25.20
CA PRO A 574 7.66 -4.01 -23.97
C PRO A 574 9.18 -3.77 -23.92
N GLN A 575 9.91 -4.05 -25.00
CA GLN A 575 11.35 -3.84 -25.09
C GLN A 575 11.73 -2.35 -25.01
N ASP A 576 10.94 -1.46 -25.64
CA ASP A 576 11.20 -0.02 -25.59
C ASP A 576 11.03 0.53 -24.17
N THR A 577 9.98 0.08 -23.46
CA THR A 577 9.71 0.49 -22.08
C THR A 577 10.76 -0.03 -21.12
N GLN A 578 11.17 -1.31 -21.23
CA GLN A 578 12.25 -1.90 -20.46
C GLN A 578 13.58 -1.17 -20.66
N ASN A 579 13.96 -0.90 -21.91
CA ASN A 579 15.20 -0.20 -22.25
C ASN A 579 15.22 1.21 -21.64
N ARG A 580 14.10 1.94 -21.69
CA ARG A 580 13.99 3.27 -21.06
C ARG A 580 14.08 3.20 -19.55
N ALA A 581 13.38 2.24 -18.92
CA ALA A 581 13.42 2.02 -17.49
C ALA A 581 14.86 1.77 -17.00
N LEU A 582 15.55 0.82 -17.61
CA LEU A 582 16.94 0.48 -17.27
C LEU A 582 17.91 1.65 -17.54
N SER A 583 17.72 2.39 -18.65
CA SER A 583 18.52 3.58 -18.95
C SER A 583 18.33 4.69 -17.91
N ALA A 584 17.09 4.95 -17.48
CA ALA A 584 16.80 5.93 -16.44
C ALA A 584 17.43 5.53 -15.11
N LEU A 585 17.30 4.28 -14.69
CA LEU A 585 17.92 3.78 -13.47
C LEU A 585 19.45 3.86 -13.52
N LYS A 586 20.06 3.49 -14.65
CA LYS A 586 21.51 3.59 -14.85
C LYS A 586 21.99 5.05 -14.78
N SER A 587 21.26 6.02 -15.33
CA SER A 587 21.59 7.45 -15.25
C SER A 587 21.55 7.97 -13.81
N MET A 588 20.83 7.31 -12.93
CA MET A 588 20.72 7.60 -11.50
C MET A 588 21.71 6.80 -10.63
N ASN A 589 22.67 6.10 -11.23
CA ASN A 589 23.66 5.24 -10.57
C ASN A 589 23.02 4.03 -9.85
N TRP A 590 21.98 3.46 -10.40
CA TRP A 590 21.47 2.17 -9.95
C TRP A 590 22.57 1.11 -10.08
N PRO A 591 22.90 0.36 -9.00
CA PRO A 591 24.05 -0.54 -9.02
C PRO A 591 23.90 -1.80 -9.90
N GLY A 592 22.69 -2.06 -10.42
CA GLY A 592 22.40 -3.21 -11.29
C GLY A 592 22.06 -4.47 -10.53
#